data_8a9bc3493b1f0afa2f5cd286947b5fb3
#
_entry.id   8a9bc3493b1f0afa2f5cd286947b5fb3
#
_cell.length_a   1.000
_cell.length_b   1.000
_cell.length_c   1.000
_cell.angle_alpha   90.00
_cell.angle_beta   90.00
_cell.angle_gamma   90.00
#
_symmetry.space_group_name_H-M   'P 1'
#
loop_
_entity.id
_entity.type
_entity.pdbx_description
1 polymer ?
#
loop_
_entity_poly.entity_id
_entity_poly.type
_entity_poly.pdbx_seq_one_letter_code
_entity_poly.pdbx_strand_id
1 'polypeptide(L)'
;MPARGQNPGQPTWAVYLDGLVEEHGSLAAVSERMAALHGWREDVDSITRALRRLRLRGSLPGGKWGDRLLRTFGLPASVDARLRFMGSYHSRFVDLPVPLCTDLVQLWDRPPTSESRGGRLWLSLARATLALRARQPDEAATHLSTAKQLASDDPAAQIELALCESLLDSRARPTSVSAALAHVPALLQSLTGPDADCLRARYVGQVSHALNHAGRIDEAEALHLALPDTLDTHPFARSRRANGLAYGRFRHGDLAAALVHARLAARHAGDAGHVRLRAMALLMVVRVAAGTAEAADALARARTIAQALEDATLLSRCDAAQRGRLP
;
A
#
# COMPACT_ATOMS: atom_id res chain seq x y z
N MET A 1 2.95 17.52 30.81
CA MET A 1 3.22 16.09 31.01
C MET A 1 2.16 15.31 30.27
N PRO A 2 2.48 14.40 29.36
CA PRO A 2 1.47 13.54 28.76
C PRO A 2 0.80 12.71 29.84
N ALA A 3 -0.51 12.53 29.76
CA ALA A 3 -1.28 11.72 30.68
C ALA A 3 -0.71 10.29 30.71
N ARG A 4 -0.47 9.76 31.91
CA ARG A 4 0.03 8.39 32.10
C ARG A 4 -0.90 7.41 31.38
N GLY A 5 -0.38 6.67 30.38
CA GLY A 5 -1.06 5.58 29.71
C GLY A 5 -1.38 5.79 28.21
N GLN A 6 -1.03 6.91 27.60
CA GLN A 6 -1.17 7.08 26.15
C GLN A 6 0.08 6.52 25.46
N ASN A 7 -0.09 5.43 24.74
CA ASN A 7 0.93 4.89 23.85
C ASN A 7 1.12 5.89 22.70
N PRO A 8 2.34 6.47 22.49
CA PRO A 8 2.53 7.57 21.50
C PRO A 8 2.24 7.18 20.04
N GLY A 9 1.82 5.94 19.80
CA GLY A 9 1.44 5.43 18.47
C GLY A 9 -0.06 5.26 18.22
N GLN A 10 -0.94 5.57 19.20
CA GLN A 10 -2.39 5.36 19.03
C GLN A 10 -3.09 6.58 18.42
N PRO A 11 -4.06 6.37 17.48
CA PRO A 11 -4.93 7.44 17.03
C PRO A 11 -5.88 7.81 18.19
N THR A 12 -5.70 9.00 18.73
CA THR A 12 -6.58 9.56 19.77
C THR A 12 -7.08 10.92 19.31
N TRP A 13 -8.19 11.40 19.91
CA TRP A 13 -8.65 12.75 19.66
C TRP A 13 -7.60 13.81 20.05
N ALA A 14 -6.70 13.49 20.98
CA ALA A 14 -5.57 14.37 21.30
C ALA A 14 -4.61 14.49 20.11
N VAL A 15 -4.16 13.34 19.55
CA VAL A 15 -3.28 13.30 18.37
C VAL A 15 -3.94 13.97 17.16
N TYR A 16 -5.23 13.73 16.95
CA TYR A 16 -6.01 14.34 15.88
C TYR A 16 -6.06 15.89 16.04
N LEU A 17 -6.39 16.39 17.22
CA LEU A 17 -6.45 17.82 17.49
C LEU A 17 -5.07 18.48 17.47
N ASP A 18 -4.02 17.78 17.89
CA ASP A 18 -2.64 18.27 17.79
C ASP A 18 -2.24 18.45 16.31
N GLY A 19 -2.59 17.51 15.44
CA GLY A 19 -2.40 17.65 14.00
C GLY A 19 -3.15 18.83 13.41
N LEU A 20 -4.42 19.05 13.80
CA LEU A 20 -5.16 20.25 13.38
C LEU A 20 -4.55 21.56 13.90
N VAL A 21 -4.04 21.57 15.13
CA VAL A 21 -3.35 22.73 15.69
C VAL A 21 -2.06 23.01 14.95
N GLU A 22 -1.33 21.99 14.55
CA GLU A 22 -0.13 22.11 13.71
C GLU A 22 -0.45 22.74 12.34
N GLU A 23 -1.56 22.34 11.72
CA GLU A 23 -2.00 22.86 10.42
C GLU A 23 -2.60 24.28 10.48
N HIS A 24 -3.26 24.62 11.58
CA HIS A 24 -4.04 25.87 11.71
C HIS A 24 -3.49 26.85 12.75
N GLY A 25 -2.41 26.51 13.44
CA GLY A 25 -1.70 27.38 14.39
C GLY A 25 -2.20 27.29 15.83
N SER A 26 -3.51 27.17 16.09
CA SER A 26 -4.04 27.09 17.45
C SER A 26 -5.41 26.41 17.53
N LEU A 27 -5.79 25.93 18.72
CA LEU A 27 -7.13 25.37 18.95
C LEU A 27 -8.23 26.46 18.79
N ALA A 28 -7.92 27.71 19.07
CA ALA A 28 -8.83 28.84 18.84
C ALA A 28 -9.08 29.02 17.33
N ALA A 29 -8.01 28.99 16.50
CA ALA A 29 -8.13 29.10 15.04
C ALA A 29 -8.94 27.95 14.44
N VAL A 30 -8.76 26.70 14.95
CA VAL A 30 -9.59 25.56 14.58
C VAL A 30 -11.07 25.83 14.92
N SER A 31 -11.35 26.37 16.12
CA SER A 31 -12.73 26.68 16.56
C SER A 31 -13.36 27.79 15.72
N GLU A 32 -12.62 28.83 15.41
CA GLU A 32 -13.06 29.96 14.55
C GLU A 32 -13.41 29.46 13.14
N ARG A 33 -12.56 28.62 12.56
CA ARG A 33 -12.78 28.01 11.22
C ARG A 33 -14.02 27.12 11.22
N MET A 34 -14.23 26.32 12.28
CA MET A 34 -15.47 25.54 12.43
C MET A 34 -16.71 26.42 12.48
N ALA A 35 -16.68 27.51 13.27
CA ALA A 35 -17.80 28.43 13.37
C ALA A 35 -18.11 29.12 12.03
N ALA A 36 -17.07 29.55 11.30
CA ALA A 36 -17.21 30.24 10.02
C ALA A 36 -17.81 29.37 8.91
N LEU A 37 -17.39 28.07 8.82
CA LEU A 37 -17.79 27.21 7.72
C LEU A 37 -19.22 26.67 7.80
N HIS A 38 -19.80 26.60 8.99
CA HIS A 38 -21.08 25.92 9.20
C HIS A 38 -22.20 26.80 9.75
N GLY A 39 -21.97 28.08 10.01
CA GLY A 39 -22.99 29.01 10.54
C GLY A 39 -23.67 28.47 11.81
N TRP A 40 -22.95 27.72 12.63
CA TRP A 40 -23.50 27.14 13.84
C TRP A 40 -23.82 28.22 14.88
N ARG A 41 -24.89 28.00 15.66
CA ARG A 41 -25.32 28.97 16.70
C ARG A 41 -24.38 28.99 17.91
N GLU A 42 -23.48 28.05 18.04
CA GLU A 42 -22.49 27.97 19.11
C GLU A 42 -21.39 29.05 18.89
N ASP A 43 -21.06 29.79 19.94
CA ASP A 43 -19.94 30.73 19.93
C ASP A 43 -18.58 29.99 19.95
N VAL A 44 -17.51 30.67 19.53
CA VAL A 44 -16.16 30.12 19.42
C VAL A 44 -15.65 29.58 20.76
N ASP A 45 -15.99 30.23 21.89
CA ASP A 45 -15.56 29.77 23.22
C ASP A 45 -16.24 28.47 23.61
N SER A 46 -17.50 28.30 23.26
CA SER A 46 -18.24 27.04 23.49
C SER A 46 -17.67 25.91 22.65
N ILE A 47 -17.33 26.18 21.39
CA ILE A 47 -16.65 25.21 20.51
C ILE A 47 -15.31 24.85 21.12
N THR A 48 -14.47 25.81 21.49
CA THR A 48 -13.13 25.56 22.06
C THR A 48 -13.22 24.71 23.34
N ARG A 49 -14.20 24.99 24.23
CA ARG A 49 -14.43 24.15 25.42
C ARG A 49 -14.84 22.71 25.07
N ALA A 50 -15.63 22.55 24.04
CA ALA A 50 -16.04 21.23 23.58
C ALA A 50 -14.85 20.44 22.98
N LEU A 51 -13.98 21.09 22.19
CA LEU A 51 -12.77 20.47 21.65
C LEU A 51 -11.77 20.09 22.75
N ARG A 52 -11.60 20.91 23.77
CA ARG A 52 -10.78 20.54 24.96
C ARG A 52 -11.32 19.29 25.65
N ARG A 53 -12.64 19.15 25.79
CA ARG A 53 -13.26 17.94 26.35
C ARG A 53 -13.09 16.72 25.43
N LEU A 54 -13.22 16.92 24.10
CA LEU A 54 -13.00 15.85 23.11
C LEU A 54 -11.57 15.33 23.18
N ARG A 55 -10.58 16.21 23.34
CA ARG A 55 -9.16 15.84 23.50
C ARG A 55 -8.93 14.83 24.63
N LEU A 56 -9.72 14.88 25.70
CA LEU A 56 -9.60 13.98 26.85
C LEU A 56 -10.27 12.61 26.64
N ARG A 57 -11.01 12.43 25.55
CA ARG A 57 -11.72 11.16 25.28
C ARG A 57 -10.81 10.01 24.85
N GLY A 58 -9.54 10.27 24.56
CA GLY A 58 -8.64 9.23 24.06
C GLY A 58 -9.14 8.68 22.71
N SER A 59 -9.41 7.38 22.64
CA SER A 59 -9.96 6.69 21.45
C SER A 59 -11.43 6.27 21.62
N LEU A 60 -12.19 6.91 22.50
CA LEU A 60 -13.63 6.72 22.60
C LEU A 60 -14.35 7.49 21.48
N PRO A 61 -15.61 7.09 21.12
CA PRO A 61 -16.37 7.82 20.09
C PRO A 61 -16.44 9.32 20.31
N GLY A 62 -16.20 10.09 19.24
CA GLY A 62 -16.15 11.55 19.28
C GLY A 62 -17.51 12.21 19.51
N GLY A 63 -18.59 11.50 19.18
CA GLY A 63 -19.95 12.01 19.23
C GLY A 63 -20.15 13.23 18.32
N LYS A 64 -21.12 14.08 18.63
CA LYS A 64 -21.45 15.28 17.82
C LYS A 64 -20.22 16.11 17.42
N TRP A 65 -19.27 16.29 18.33
CA TRP A 65 -18.10 17.16 18.08
C TRP A 65 -17.05 16.47 17.25
N GLY A 66 -16.83 15.16 17.45
CA GLY A 66 -15.96 14.37 16.59
C GLY A 66 -16.48 14.31 15.15
N ASP A 67 -17.76 14.02 14.96
CA ASP A 67 -18.41 14.01 13.65
C ASP A 67 -18.29 15.39 12.94
N ARG A 68 -18.55 16.48 13.66
CA ARG A 68 -18.39 17.84 13.11
C ARG A 68 -16.95 18.14 12.67
N LEU A 69 -15.96 17.78 13.49
CA LEU A 69 -14.54 17.96 13.16
C LEU A 69 -14.16 17.17 11.91
N LEU A 70 -14.52 15.90 11.86
CA LEU A 70 -14.19 15.01 10.74
C LEU A 70 -14.86 15.46 9.43
N ARG A 71 -16.08 16.04 9.50
CA ARG A 71 -16.74 16.64 8.32
C ARG A 71 -16.11 17.94 7.88
N THR A 72 -15.58 18.74 8.81
CA THR A 72 -15.01 20.05 8.51
C THR A 72 -13.60 19.97 7.95
N PHE A 73 -12.76 19.14 8.58
CA PHE A 73 -11.33 19.11 8.29
C PHE A 73 -10.86 17.78 7.67
N GLY A 74 -11.67 16.72 7.74
CA GLY A 74 -11.19 15.38 7.39
C GLY A 74 -10.18 14.87 8.42
N LEU A 75 -9.16 14.18 7.94
CA LEU A 75 -8.04 13.74 8.75
C LEU A 75 -6.88 14.75 8.62
N PRO A 76 -6.22 15.15 9.72
CA PRO A 76 -4.97 15.90 9.64
C PRO A 76 -3.93 15.19 8.80
N ALA A 77 -3.07 15.92 8.10
CA ALA A 77 -2.09 15.39 7.16
C ALA A 77 -1.18 14.32 7.80
N SER A 78 -0.77 14.52 9.05
CA SER A 78 0.07 13.56 9.79
C SER A 78 -0.64 12.24 10.09
N VAL A 79 -1.95 12.26 10.34
CA VAL A 79 -2.78 11.06 10.55
C VAL A 79 -3.08 10.37 9.23
N ASP A 80 -3.46 11.15 8.20
CA ASP A 80 -3.74 10.64 6.86
C ASP A 80 -2.50 9.95 6.24
N ALA A 81 -1.33 10.56 6.36
CA ALA A 81 -0.07 9.98 5.88
C ALA A 81 0.23 8.61 6.50
N ARG A 82 -0.06 8.41 7.78
CA ARG A 82 0.11 7.09 8.43
C ARG A 82 -0.87 6.05 7.93
N LEU A 83 -2.12 6.44 7.70
CA LEU A 83 -3.13 5.53 7.15
C LEU A 83 -2.80 5.14 5.70
N ARG A 84 -2.37 6.11 4.89
CA ARG A 84 -1.85 5.85 3.54
C ARG A 84 -0.65 4.92 3.56
N PHE A 85 0.29 5.13 4.47
CA PHE A 85 1.44 4.24 4.65
C PHE A 85 1.01 2.79 4.93
N MET A 86 -0.03 2.57 5.75
CA MET A 86 -0.55 1.22 6.02
C MET A 86 -1.33 0.64 4.83
N GLY A 87 -2.12 1.46 4.12
CA GLY A 87 -2.98 1.02 3.04
C GLY A 87 -2.29 0.90 1.67
N SER A 88 -1.12 1.52 1.48
CA SER A 88 -0.38 1.48 0.22
C SER A 88 0.52 0.25 0.14
N TYR A 89 0.27 -0.60 -0.85
CA TYR A 89 1.06 -1.82 -1.04
C TYR A 89 2.54 -1.58 -1.36
N HIS A 90 2.90 -0.43 -1.92
CA HIS A 90 4.28 -0.07 -2.23
C HIS A 90 5.00 0.59 -1.05
N SER A 91 4.34 0.81 0.07
CA SER A 91 4.95 1.32 1.29
C SER A 91 5.78 0.24 2.00
N ARG A 92 6.64 0.68 2.92
CA ARG A 92 7.42 -0.22 3.76
C ARG A 92 6.59 -0.94 4.84
N PHE A 93 5.30 -0.64 4.95
CA PHE A 93 4.41 -1.37 5.84
C PHE A 93 4.32 -2.86 5.45
N VAL A 94 4.37 -3.18 4.16
CA VAL A 94 4.37 -4.59 3.69
C VAL A 94 5.68 -5.33 3.95
N ASP A 95 6.72 -4.64 4.41
CA ASP A 95 8.00 -5.21 4.82
C ASP A 95 8.05 -5.59 6.31
N LEU A 96 6.94 -5.38 7.03
CA LEU A 96 6.76 -5.83 8.41
C LEU A 96 6.12 -7.24 8.43
N PRO A 97 6.35 -8.03 9.50
CA PRO A 97 5.65 -9.30 9.71
C PRO A 97 4.13 -9.13 9.68
N VAL A 98 3.43 -10.11 9.08
CA VAL A 98 1.95 -10.04 8.95
C VAL A 98 1.24 -9.87 10.30
N PRO A 99 1.61 -10.58 11.39
CA PRO A 99 0.98 -10.36 12.68
C PRO A 99 1.14 -8.93 13.20
N LEU A 100 2.36 -8.36 13.11
CA LEU A 100 2.61 -6.98 13.53
C LEU A 100 1.79 -5.97 12.71
N CYS A 101 1.69 -6.18 11.39
CA CYS A 101 0.83 -5.35 10.55
C CYS A 101 -0.63 -5.44 10.99
N THR A 102 -1.11 -6.64 11.33
CA THR A 102 -2.48 -6.86 11.81
C THR A 102 -2.74 -6.10 13.11
N ASP A 103 -1.82 -6.20 14.07
CA ASP A 103 -1.92 -5.48 15.33
C ASP A 103 -1.93 -3.96 15.14
N LEU A 104 -1.07 -3.44 14.25
CA LEU A 104 -1.04 -2.02 13.91
C LEU A 104 -2.35 -1.56 13.27
N VAL A 105 -2.90 -2.32 12.32
CA VAL A 105 -4.20 -1.99 11.71
C VAL A 105 -5.32 -2.01 12.75
N GLN A 106 -5.36 -2.98 13.66
CA GLN A 106 -6.32 -3.03 14.74
C GLN A 106 -6.17 -1.85 15.71
N LEU A 107 -4.93 -1.47 16.03
CA LEU A 107 -4.63 -0.32 16.87
C LEU A 107 -5.16 0.98 16.27
N TRP A 108 -5.04 1.13 14.94
CA TRP A 108 -5.46 2.31 14.20
C TRP A 108 -6.95 2.30 13.82
N ASP A 109 -7.65 1.17 13.94
CA ASP A 109 -9.10 1.06 13.73
C ASP A 109 -9.90 1.45 14.99
N ARG A 110 -9.64 2.65 15.47
CA ARG A 110 -10.30 3.26 16.62
C ARG A 110 -10.60 4.72 16.34
N PRO A 111 -11.58 5.35 17.02
CA PRO A 111 -11.78 6.79 16.88
C PRO A 111 -10.48 7.60 17.17
N PRO A 112 -10.22 8.63 16.38
CA PRO A 112 -11.05 9.24 15.32
C PRO A 112 -10.99 8.53 13.95
N THR A 113 -9.99 7.67 13.69
CA THR A 113 -9.73 7.10 12.37
C THR A 113 -10.86 6.20 11.88
N SER A 114 -11.42 5.36 12.76
CA SER A 114 -12.56 4.48 12.44
C SER A 114 -13.88 5.24 12.20
N GLU A 115 -13.99 6.49 12.65
CA GLU A 115 -15.14 7.35 12.38
C GLU A 115 -14.96 8.16 11.08
N SER A 116 -13.73 8.29 10.58
CA SER A 116 -13.42 8.98 9.33
C SER A 116 -13.67 8.05 8.12
N ARG A 117 -14.31 8.60 7.06
CA ARG A 117 -14.47 7.88 5.79
C ARG A 117 -13.12 7.51 5.15
N GLY A 118 -12.18 8.47 5.09
CA GLY A 118 -10.83 8.24 4.56
C GLY A 118 -10.04 7.24 5.40
N GLY A 119 -10.15 7.33 6.74
CA GLY A 119 -9.50 6.37 7.64
C GLY A 119 -9.98 4.94 7.42
N ARG A 120 -11.30 4.73 7.37
CA ARG A 120 -11.88 3.40 7.08
C ARG A 120 -11.47 2.86 5.70
N LEU A 121 -11.38 3.74 4.70
CA LEU A 121 -10.95 3.37 3.35
C LEU A 121 -9.53 2.79 3.37
N TRP A 122 -8.56 3.54 3.91
CA TRP A 122 -7.17 3.11 3.95
C TRP A 122 -6.94 1.89 4.85
N LEU A 123 -7.66 1.78 5.97
CA LEU A 123 -7.62 0.57 6.82
C LEU A 123 -8.22 -0.66 6.12
N SER A 124 -9.27 -0.48 5.30
CA SER A 124 -9.82 -1.57 4.50
C SER A 124 -8.84 -2.04 3.42
N LEU A 125 -8.13 -1.12 2.75
CA LEU A 125 -7.07 -1.47 1.80
C LEU A 125 -5.89 -2.19 2.48
N ALA A 126 -5.49 -1.76 3.68
CA ALA A 126 -4.48 -2.45 4.47
C ALA A 126 -4.89 -3.88 4.80
N ARG A 127 -6.12 -4.10 5.28
CA ARG A 127 -6.66 -5.44 5.57
C ARG A 127 -6.73 -6.32 4.33
N ALA A 128 -7.17 -5.77 3.20
CA ALA A 128 -7.20 -6.51 1.94
C ALA A 128 -5.78 -7.00 1.56
N THR A 129 -4.77 -6.13 1.69
CA THR A 129 -3.37 -6.49 1.43
C THR A 129 -2.89 -7.59 2.38
N LEU A 130 -3.21 -7.51 3.68
CA LEU A 130 -2.84 -8.54 4.66
C LEU A 130 -3.50 -9.88 4.36
N ALA A 131 -4.79 -9.88 4.04
CA ALA A 131 -5.52 -11.09 3.64
C ALA A 131 -4.93 -11.73 2.38
N LEU A 132 -4.51 -10.92 1.38
CA LEU A 132 -3.79 -11.42 0.19
C LEU A 132 -2.44 -12.06 0.56
N ARG A 133 -1.68 -11.49 1.51
CA ARG A 133 -0.43 -12.07 2.02
C ARG A 133 -0.65 -13.36 2.79
N ALA A 134 -1.75 -13.44 3.55
CA ALA A 134 -2.18 -14.62 4.30
C ALA A 134 -2.83 -15.71 3.41
N ARG A 135 -3.01 -15.45 2.10
CA ARG A 135 -3.71 -16.35 1.14
C ARG A 135 -5.20 -16.54 1.44
N GLN A 136 -5.85 -15.52 1.94
CA GLN A 136 -7.28 -15.46 2.27
C GLN A 136 -8.03 -14.60 1.24
N PRO A 137 -8.31 -15.11 0.02
CA PRO A 137 -8.90 -14.30 -1.06
C PRO A 137 -10.31 -13.80 -0.75
N ASP A 138 -11.13 -14.58 -0.06
CA ASP A 138 -12.49 -14.21 0.28
C ASP A 138 -12.54 -13.07 1.30
N GLU A 139 -11.63 -13.10 2.28
CA GLU A 139 -11.46 -12.01 3.23
C GLU A 139 -10.96 -10.74 2.54
N ALA A 140 -9.99 -10.88 1.61
CA ALA A 140 -9.52 -9.77 0.80
C ALA A 140 -10.65 -9.15 -0.02
N ALA A 141 -11.51 -9.96 -0.66
CA ALA A 141 -12.66 -9.50 -1.42
C ALA A 141 -13.66 -8.72 -0.55
N THR A 142 -13.92 -9.21 0.68
CA THR A 142 -14.78 -8.52 1.65
C THR A 142 -14.24 -7.12 2.00
N HIS A 143 -12.95 -7.01 2.29
CA HIS A 143 -12.33 -5.72 2.60
C HIS A 143 -12.29 -4.79 1.40
N LEU A 144 -12.07 -5.29 0.17
CA LEU A 144 -12.13 -4.48 -1.05
C LEU A 144 -13.55 -4.00 -1.34
N SER A 145 -14.57 -4.82 -1.09
CA SER A 145 -15.97 -4.38 -1.18
C SER A 145 -16.27 -3.22 -0.24
N THR A 146 -15.78 -3.30 1.00
CA THR A 146 -15.89 -2.21 1.97
C THR A 146 -15.16 -0.95 1.50
N ALA A 147 -13.92 -1.10 1.00
CA ALA A 147 -13.14 0.01 0.46
C ALA A 147 -13.87 0.68 -0.72
N LYS A 148 -14.48 -0.08 -1.60
CA LYS A 148 -15.25 0.40 -2.75
C LYS A 148 -16.46 1.24 -2.36
N GLN A 149 -17.19 0.83 -1.32
CA GLN A 149 -18.32 1.61 -0.76
C GLN A 149 -17.86 2.93 -0.12
N LEU A 150 -16.61 2.97 0.35
CA LEU A 150 -15.98 4.14 0.94
C LEU A 150 -15.23 4.99 -0.09
N ALA A 151 -15.22 4.60 -1.37
CA ALA A 151 -14.48 5.28 -2.42
C ALA A 151 -14.68 6.80 -2.36
N SER A 152 -13.57 7.49 -2.42
CA SER A 152 -13.46 8.96 -2.38
C SER A 152 -12.92 9.45 -3.72
N ASP A 153 -12.87 10.76 -3.89
CA ASP A 153 -12.23 11.40 -5.05
C ASP A 153 -10.69 11.36 -4.99
N ASP A 154 -10.12 10.61 -4.01
CA ASP A 154 -8.68 10.43 -3.86
C ASP A 154 -8.13 9.48 -4.93
N PRO A 155 -7.35 9.98 -5.94
CA PRO A 155 -6.87 9.17 -7.04
C PRO A 155 -5.96 8.02 -6.57
N ALA A 156 -5.13 8.26 -5.53
CA ALA A 156 -4.22 7.25 -5.03
C ALA A 156 -4.98 6.07 -4.41
N ALA A 157 -6.04 6.34 -3.63
CA ALA A 157 -6.88 5.30 -3.05
C ALA A 157 -7.65 4.53 -4.12
N GLN A 158 -8.16 5.21 -5.16
CA GLN A 158 -8.84 4.57 -6.28
C GLN A 158 -7.91 3.63 -7.06
N ILE A 159 -6.68 4.07 -7.33
CA ILE A 159 -5.67 3.23 -7.99
C ILE A 159 -5.30 2.04 -7.11
N GLU A 160 -5.08 2.26 -5.81
CA GLU A 160 -4.75 1.18 -4.86
C GLU A 160 -5.84 0.11 -4.84
N LEU A 161 -7.11 0.53 -4.76
CA LEU A 161 -8.28 -0.35 -4.85
C LEU A 161 -8.28 -1.16 -6.14
N ALA A 162 -8.15 -0.49 -7.29
CA ALA A 162 -8.15 -1.13 -8.60
C ALA A 162 -7.01 -2.17 -8.75
N LEU A 163 -5.82 -1.84 -8.25
CA LEU A 163 -4.68 -2.74 -8.26
C LEU A 163 -4.88 -3.97 -7.36
N CYS A 164 -5.54 -3.81 -6.20
CA CYS A 164 -5.86 -4.93 -5.33
C CYS A 164 -6.98 -5.82 -5.91
N GLU A 165 -8.02 -5.23 -6.51
CA GLU A 165 -9.05 -5.98 -7.25
C GLU A 165 -8.43 -6.78 -8.41
N SER A 166 -7.53 -6.16 -9.17
CA SER A 166 -6.81 -6.84 -10.27
C SER A 166 -5.97 -8.04 -9.79
N LEU A 167 -5.37 -7.96 -8.59
CA LEU A 167 -4.66 -9.11 -8.00
C LEU A 167 -5.58 -10.29 -7.69
N LEU A 168 -6.82 -10.04 -7.27
CA LEU A 168 -7.82 -11.10 -7.08
C LEU A 168 -8.28 -11.67 -8.42
N ASP A 169 -8.63 -10.81 -9.37
CA ASP A 169 -9.08 -11.22 -10.69
C ASP A 169 -8.05 -12.08 -11.43
N SER A 170 -6.76 -11.75 -11.31
CA SER A 170 -5.67 -12.47 -11.97
C SER A 170 -5.53 -13.93 -11.50
N ARG A 171 -6.04 -14.28 -10.33
CA ARG A 171 -6.08 -15.67 -9.85
C ARG A 171 -7.13 -16.51 -10.58
N ALA A 172 -8.25 -15.90 -10.94
CA ALA A 172 -9.34 -16.57 -11.64
C ALA A 172 -9.19 -16.51 -13.16
N ARG A 173 -8.63 -15.41 -13.68
CA ARG A 173 -8.51 -15.11 -15.12
C ARG A 173 -7.12 -14.53 -15.43
N PRO A 174 -6.05 -15.35 -15.38
CA PRO A 174 -4.67 -14.84 -15.51
C PRO A 174 -4.35 -14.25 -16.88
N THR A 175 -5.07 -14.65 -17.95
CA THR A 175 -4.86 -14.17 -19.33
C THR A 175 -5.61 -12.88 -19.68
N SER A 176 -6.45 -12.39 -18.76
CA SER A 176 -7.27 -11.19 -19.01
C SER A 176 -6.80 -10.03 -18.15
N VAL A 177 -6.67 -8.85 -18.76
CA VAL A 177 -6.48 -7.61 -18.01
C VAL A 177 -7.78 -7.32 -17.25
N SER A 178 -7.67 -7.12 -15.93
CA SER A 178 -8.83 -6.84 -15.09
C SER A 178 -9.53 -5.54 -15.52
N ALA A 179 -10.86 -5.56 -15.60
CA ALA A 179 -11.66 -4.37 -15.88
C ALA A 179 -11.47 -3.26 -14.82
N ALA A 180 -11.09 -3.64 -13.60
CA ALA A 180 -10.76 -2.68 -12.53
C ALA A 180 -9.63 -1.71 -12.93
N LEU A 181 -8.75 -2.12 -13.84
CA LEU A 181 -7.61 -1.29 -14.29
C LEU A 181 -7.97 -0.27 -15.37
N ALA A 182 -9.20 -0.26 -15.90
CA ALA A 182 -9.57 0.55 -17.07
C ALA A 182 -9.36 2.07 -16.87
N HIS A 183 -9.60 2.59 -15.66
CA HIS A 183 -9.47 4.04 -15.38
C HIS A 183 -8.13 4.41 -14.74
N VAL A 184 -7.30 3.45 -14.41
CA VAL A 184 -6.02 3.72 -13.74
C VAL A 184 -5.10 4.64 -14.56
N PRO A 185 -4.99 4.51 -15.91
CA PRO A 185 -4.17 5.43 -16.71
C PRO A 185 -4.57 6.90 -16.57
N ALA A 186 -5.86 7.21 -16.55
CA ALA A 186 -6.36 8.57 -16.37
C ALA A 186 -6.05 9.12 -14.97
N LEU A 187 -6.24 8.31 -13.93
CA LEU A 187 -5.93 8.68 -12.56
C LEU A 187 -4.42 8.91 -12.35
N LEU A 188 -3.56 8.11 -13.00
CA LEU A 188 -2.10 8.28 -12.93
C LEU A 188 -1.61 9.61 -13.52
N GLN A 189 -2.37 10.22 -14.44
CA GLN A 189 -2.02 11.53 -15.01
C GLN A 189 -2.17 12.66 -13.99
N SER A 190 -3.04 12.51 -12.99
CA SER A 190 -3.25 13.50 -11.93
C SER A 190 -2.26 13.39 -10.78
N LEU A 191 -1.42 12.34 -10.76
CA LEU A 191 -0.47 12.08 -9.69
C LEU A 191 0.96 12.44 -10.12
N THR A 192 1.71 12.99 -9.18
CA THR A 192 3.13 13.33 -9.33
C THR A 192 3.95 12.78 -8.17
N GLY A 193 5.27 12.73 -8.35
CA GLY A 193 6.21 12.34 -7.30
C GLY A 193 6.39 10.82 -7.14
N PRO A 194 7.10 10.40 -6.09
CA PRO A 194 7.54 9.02 -5.89
C PRO A 194 6.40 7.98 -5.83
N ASP A 195 5.27 8.35 -5.25
CA ASP A 195 4.09 7.46 -5.17
C ASP A 195 3.49 7.20 -6.55
N ALA A 196 3.47 8.22 -7.43
CA ALA A 196 3.02 8.06 -8.81
C ALA A 196 3.87 7.05 -9.57
N ASP A 197 5.20 7.08 -9.41
CA ASP A 197 6.11 6.10 -10.01
C ASP A 197 5.84 4.69 -9.52
N CYS A 198 5.63 4.54 -8.21
CA CYS A 198 5.33 3.24 -7.60
C CYS A 198 4.01 2.67 -8.11
N LEU A 199 2.95 3.48 -8.16
CA LEU A 199 1.63 3.09 -8.64
C LEU A 199 1.67 2.75 -10.14
N ARG A 200 2.37 3.55 -10.96
CA ARG A 200 2.58 3.29 -12.40
C ARG A 200 3.29 1.97 -12.63
N ALA A 201 4.38 1.70 -11.89
CA ALA A 201 5.12 0.45 -12.00
C ALA A 201 4.29 -0.77 -11.58
N ARG A 202 3.39 -0.62 -10.60
CA ARG A 202 2.45 -1.66 -10.21
C ARG A 202 1.38 -1.90 -11.26
N TYR A 203 0.81 -0.84 -11.83
CA TYR A 203 -0.14 -0.93 -12.93
C TYR A 203 0.46 -1.68 -14.12
N VAL A 204 1.63 -1.24 -14.58
CA VAL A 204 2.37 -1.92 -15.67
C VAL A 204 2.60 -3.40 -15.32
N GLY A 205 3.01 -3.70 -14.08
CA GLY A 205 3.22 -5.08 -13.66
C GLY A 205 1.95 -5.94 -13.70
N GLN A 206 0.75 -5.39 -13.41
CA GLN A 206 -0.51 -6.13 -13.50
C GLN A 206 -0.93 -6.38 -14.97
N VAL A 207 -0.84 -5.35 -15.83
CA VAL A 207 -1.13 -5.48 -17.25
C VAL A 207 -0.18 -6.46 -17.92
N SER A 208 1.14 -6.32 -17.67
CA SER A 208 2.17 -7.22 -18.20
C SER A 208 1.99 -8.66 -17.74
N HIS A 209 1.49 -8.89 -16.51
CA HIS A 209 1.17 -10.23 -16.04
C HIS A 209 0.13 -10.90 -16.94
N ALA A 210 -0.98 -10.21 -17.23
CA ALA A 210 -2.02 -10.74 -18.11
C ALA A 210 -1.51 -10.97 -19.55
N LEU A 211 -0.75 -10.02 -20.11
CA LEU A 211 -0.14 -10.13 -21.43
C LEU A 211 0.81 -11.33 -21.52
N ASN A 212 1.65 -11.53 -20.51
CA ASN A 212 2.56 -12.67 -20.44
C ASN A 212 1.83 -14.01 -20.41
N HIS A 213 0.73 -14.10 -19.66
CA HIS A 213 -0.12 -15.30 -19.64
C HIS A 213 -0.87 -15.53 -20.94
N ALA A 214 -1.18 -14.46 -21.68
CA ALA A 214 -1.77 -14.52 -23.03
C ALA A 214 -0.74 -14.79 -24.14
N GLY A 215 0.56 -14.94 -23.80
CA GLY A 215 1.63 -15.16 -24.78
C GLY A 215 2.13 -13.90 -25.50
N ARG A 216 1.65 -12.71 -25.13
CA ARG A 216 2.01 -11.40 -25.71
C ARG A 216 3.24 -10.81 -25.03
N ILE A 217 4.37 -11.52 -25.13
CA ILE A 217 5.58 -11.22 -24.36
C ILE A 217 6.20 -9.89 -24.75
N ASP A 218 6.30 -9.59 -26.06
CA ASP A 218 6.89 -8.35 -26.56
C ASP A 218 6.14 -7.12 -26.08
N GLU A 219 4.80 -7.17 -26.05
CA GLU A 219 3.98 -6.09 -25.55
C GLU A 219 4.16 -5.89 -24.04
N ALA A 220 4.26 -6.97 -23.28
CA ALA A 220 4.54 -6.90 -21.85
C ALA A 220 5.91 -6.29 -21.57
N GLU A 221 6.95 -6.65 -22.34
CA GLU A 221 8.30 -6.09 -22.23
C GLU A 221 8.32 -4.61 -22.60
N ALA A 222 7.64 -4.21 -23.69
CA ALA A 222 7.54 -2.81 -24.12
C ALA A 222 6.95 -1.91 -23.03
N LEU A 223 5.95 -2.38 -22.28
CA LEU A 223 5.40 -1.63 -21.15
C LEU A 223 6.43 -1.40 -20.05
N HIS A 224 7.27 -2.38 -19.75
CA HIS A 224 8.34 -2.23 -18.76
C HIS A 224 9.46 -1.32 -19.28
N LEU A 225 9.81 -1.36 -20.57
CA LEU A 225 10.79 -0.45 -21.19
C LEU A 225 10.34 1.01 -21.13
N ALA A 226 9.03 1.26 -21.25
CA ALA A 226 8.46 2.60 -21.18
C ALA A 226 8.48 3.21 -19.77
N LEU A 227 8.71 2.43 -18.71
CA LEU A 227 8.86 2.96 -17.36
C LEU A 227 10.19 3.73 -17.23
N PRO A 228 10.19 4.89 -16.53
CA PRO A 228 11.41 5.64 -16.28
C PRO A 228 12.44 4.83 -15.49
N ASP A 229 13.72 5.06 -15.78
CA ASP A 229 14.88 4.42 -15.12
C ASP A 229 16.00 5.44 -14.91
N THR A 230 15.69 6.52 -14.24
CA THR A 230 16.63 7.56 -13.86
C THR A 230 17.03 7.43 -12.39
N LEU A 231 18.03 8.17 -11.94
CA LEU A 231 18.41 8.19 -10.53
C LEU A 231 17.31 8.75 -9.63
N ASP A 232 16.46 9.63 -10.17
CA ASP A 232 15.35 10.24 -9.45
C ASP A 232 14.11 9.32 -9.37
N THR A 233 14.06 8.27 -10.21
CA THR A 233 12.96 7.30 -10.18
C THR A 233 13.01 6.49 -8.89
N HIS A 234 11.86 6.36 -8.22
CA HIS A 234 11.79 5.65 -6.95
C HIS A 234 12.32 4.20 -7.07
N PRO A 235 13.24 3.73 -6.20
CA PRO A 235 13.87 2.42 -6.32
C PRO A 235 12.89 1.24 -6.36
N PHE A 236 11.72 1.35 -5.72
CA PHE A 236 10.63 0.38 -5.86
C PHE A 236 10.20 0.22 -7.33
N ALA A 237 9.98 1.35 -8.03
CA ALA A 237 9.56 1.34 -9.44
C ALA A 237 10.66 0.76 -10.33
N ARG A 238 11.92 1.14 -10.11
CA ARG A 238 13.09 0.59 -10.81
C ARG A 238 13.23 -0.92 -10.60
N SER A 239 13.03 -1.40 -9.37
CA SER A 239 13.04 -2.84 -9.08
C SER A 239 11.95 -3.58 -9.85
N ARG A 240 10.73 -3.03 -9.87
CA ARG A 240 9.61 -3.65 -10.60
C ARG A 240 9.84 -3.66 -12.12
N ARG A 241 10.37 -2.56 -12.67
CA ARG A 241 10.79 -2.48 -14.07
C ARG A 241 11.80 -3.57 -14.42
N ALA A 242 12.90 -3.63 -13.66
CA ALA A 242 13.96 -4.61 -13.90
C ALA A 242 13.43 -6.05 -13.76
N ASN A 243 12.54 -6.34 -12.79
CA ASN A 243 11.95 -7.67 -12.63
C ASN A 243 11.05 -8.05 -13.82
N GLY A 244 10.29 -7.09 -14.38
CA GLY A 244 9.49 -7.32 -15.57
C GLY A 244 10.33 -7.60 -16.81
N LEU A 245 11.42 -6.84 -17.02
CA LEU A 245 12.39 -7.08 -18.10
C LEU A 245 13.10 -8.44 -17.93
N ALA A 246 13.46 -8.82 -16.70
CA ALA A 246 14.02 -10.16 -16.43
C ALA A 246 13.07 -11.26 -16.89
N TYR A 247 11.77 -11.12 -16.61
CA TYR A 247 10.78 -12.09 -17.03
C TYR A 247 10.60 -12.14 -18.56
N GLY A 248 10.54 -10.98 -19.22
CA GLY A 248 10.47 -10.90 -20.69
C GLY A 248 11.66 -11.61 -21.36
N ARG A 249 12.90 -11.28 -20.95
CA ARG A 249 14.12 -11.91 -21.45
C ARG A 249 14.16 -13.43 -21.18
N PHE A 250 13.72 -13.85 -19.99
CA PHE A 250 13.58 -15.27 -19.68
C PHE A 250 12.64 -15.98 -20.64
N ARG A 251 11.50 -15.38 -20.97
CA ARG A 251 10.51 -15.95 -21.90
C ARG A 251 11.02 -16.02 -23.34
N HIS A 252 11.91 -15.12 -23.74
CA HIS A 252 12.62 -15.16 -25.03
C HIS A 252 13.80 -16.14 -25.05
N GLY A 253 14.13 -16.77 -23.93
CA GLY A 253 15.27 -17.69 -23.83
C GLY A 253 16.63 -17.01 -23.65
N ASP A 254 16.67 -15.66 -23.54
CA ASP A 254 17.90 -14.92 -23.24
C ASP A 254 18.17 -14.93 -21.73
N LEU A 255 18.67 -16.07 -21.25
CA LEU A 255 18.92 -16.28 -19.82
C LEU A 255 20.02 -15.34 -19.29
N ALA A 256 21.00 -14.95 -20.12
CA ALA A 256 22.08 -14.07 -19.69
C ALA A 256 21.54 -12.66 -19.38
N ALA A 257 20.80 -12.04 -20.29
CA ALA A 257 20.16 -10.74 -20.05
C ALA A 257 19.09 -10.83 -18.94
N ALA A 258 18.32 -11.90 -18.88
CA ALA A 258 17.33 -12.13 -17.82
C ALA A 258 17.98 -12.10 -16.43
N LEU A 259 19.14 -12.76 -16.26
CA LEU A 259 19.86 -12.80 -14.99
C LEU A 259 20.43 -11.44 -14.59
N VAL A 260 20.95 -10.66 -15.55
CA VAL A 260 21.38 -9.28 -15.29
C VAL A 260 20.23 -8.45 -14.73
N HIS A 261 19.07 -8.49 -15.37
CA HIS A 261 17.90 -7.73 -14.91
C HIS A 261 17.35 -8.26 -13.58
N ALA A 262 17.35 -9.56 -13.33
CA ALA A 262 16.89 -10.13 -12.06
C ALA A 262 17.79 -9.71 -10.88
N ARG A 263 19.12 -9.70 -11.06
CA ARG A 263 20.08 -9.18 -10.07
C ARG A 263 19.88 -7.70 -9.83
N LEU A 264 19.65 -6.92 -10.88
CA LEU A 264 19.38 -5.48 -10.79
C LEU A 264 18.08 -5.21 -9.99
N ALA A 265 17.03 -5.98 -10.24
CA ALA A 265 15.78 -5.89 -9.49
C ALA A 265 16.00 -6.14 -7.98
N ALA A 266 16.77 -7.19 -7.63
CA ALA A 266 17.09 -7.51 -6.23
C ALA A 266 17.95 -6.41 -5.57
N ARG A 267 18.87 -5.77 -6.31
CA ARG A 267 19.68 -4.65 -5.85
C ARG A 267 18.79 -3.44 -5.55
N HIS A 268 17.98 -2.97 -6.51
CA HIS A 268 17.09 -1.81 -6.31
C HIS A 268 16.10 -2.02 -5.16
N ALA A 269 15.57 -3.22 -4.98
CA ALA A 269 14.74 -3.52 -3.82
C ALA A 269 15.55 -3.43 -2.51
N GLY A 270 16.81 -3.87 -2.52
CA GLY A 270 17.71 -3.75 -1.36
C GLY A 270 18.07 -2.30 -1.03
N ASP A 271 18.41 -1.50 -2.04
CA ASP A 271 18.77 -0.07 -1.89
C ASP A 271 17.61 0.74 -1.28
N ALA A 272 16.36 0.41 -1.64
CA ALA A 272 15.17 1.01 -1.06
C ALA A 272 14.77 0.40 0.32
N GLY A 273 15.43 -0.65 0.77
CA GLY A 273 15.07 -1.40 1.97
C GLY A 273 13.75 -2.16 1.85
N HIS A 274 13.23 -2.39 0.65
CA HIS A 274 12.00 -3.15 0.41
C HIS A 274 12.27 -4.66 0.48
N VAL A 275 12.18 -5.20 1.67
CA VAL A 275 12.56 -6.59 1.99
C VAL A 275 11.66 -7.59 1.25
N ARG A 276 10.35 -7.37 1.25
CA ARG A 276 9.38 -8.21 0.55
C ARG A 276 9.61 -8.21 -0.97
N LEU A 277 9.82 -7.04 -1.56
CA LEU A 277 10.09 -6.89 -2.98
C LEU A 277 11.41 -7.58 -3.36
N ARG A 278 12.43 -7.51 -2.48
CA ARG A 278 13.70 -8.21 -2.66
C ARG A 278 13.51 -9.73 -2.71
N ALA A 279 12.66 -10.30 -1.84
CA ALA A 279 12.36 -11.74 -1.90
C ALA A 279 11.71 -12.13 -3.24
N MET A 280 10.80 -11.30 -3.76
CA MET A 280 10.19 -11.53 -5.09
C MET A 280 11.23 -11.48 -6.22
N ALA A 281 12.16 -10.53 -6.18
CA ALA A 281 13.26 -10.42 -7.17
C ALA A 281 14.24 -11.61 -7.06
N LEU A 282 14.56 -12.07 -5.85
CA LEU A 282 15.37 -13.27 -5.64
C LEU A 282 14.70 -14.52 -6.24
N LEU A 283 13.38 -14.66 -6.15
CA LEU A 283 12.67 -15.75 -6.81
C LEU A 283 12.77 -15.69 -8.35
N MET A 284 12.94 -14.49 -8.93
CA MET A 284 13.25 -14.37 -10.36
C MET A 284 14.68 -14.86 -10.67
N VAL A 285 15.66 -14.57 -9.81
CA VAL A 285 17.01 -15.15 -9.92
C VAL A 285 16.95 -16.68 -9.88
N VAL A 286 16.17 -17.25 -8.94
CA VAL A 286 15.97 -18.72 -8.85
C VAL A 286 15.44 -19.30 -10.16
N ARG A 287 14.47 -18.62 -10.77
CA ARG A 287 13.88 -19.06 -12.04
C ARG A 287 14.88 -19.06 -13.18
N VAL A 288 15.64 -17.96 -13.32
CA VAL A 288 16.55 -17.74 -14.45
C VAL A 288 17.83 -18.59 -14.33
N ALA A 289 18.37 -18.71 -13.12
CA ALA A 289 19.60 -19.43 -12.83
C ALA A 289 19.37 -20.87 -12.33
N ALA A 290 18.26 -21.47 -12.70
CA ALA A 290 17.86 -22.80 -12.20
C ALA A 290 19.01 -23.83 -12.32
N GLY A 291 19.21 -24.62 -11.26
CA GLY A 291 20.26 -25.64 -11.18
C GLY A 291 21.66 -25.13 -10.77
N THR A 292 21.83 -23.83 -10.53
CA THR A 292 23.11 -23.25 -10.10
C THR A 292 23.17 -23.03 -8.58
N ALA A 293 24.39 -22.88 -8.04
CA ALA A 293 24.62 -22.50 -6.65
C ALA A 293 24.00 -21.12 -6.33
N GLU A 294 23.99 -20.18 -7.28
CA GLU A 294 23.36 -18.87 -7.13
C GLU A 294 21.84 -18.99 -6.92
N ALA A 295 21.16 -19.86 -7.67
CA ALA A 295 19.74 -20.11 -7.49
C ALA A 295 19.44 -20.70 -6.12
N ALA A 296 20.28 -21.62 -5.62
CA ALA A 296 20.13 -22.19 -4.29
C ALA A 296 20.29 -21.12 -3.17
N ASP A 297 21.31 -20.25 -3.26
CA ASP A 297 21.51 -19.14 -2.33
C ASP A 297 20.31 -18.15 -2.39
N ALA A 298 19.90 -17.76 -3.60
CA ALA A 298 18.76 -16.84 -3.79
C ALA A 298 17.47 -17.41 -3.17
N LEU A 299 17.22 -18.73 -3.34
CA LEU A 299 16.05 -19.39 -2.74
C LEU A 299 16.12 -19.42 -1.22
N ALA A 300 17.29 -19.75 -0.65
CA ALA A 300 17.49 -19.74 0.80
C ALA A 300 17.22 -18.36 1.39
N ARG A 301 17.76 -17.31 0.78
CA ARG A 301 17.55 -15.92 1.21
C ARG A 301 16.09 -15.47 1.06
N ALA A 302 15.44 -15.81 -0.06
CA ALA A 302 14.02 -15.49 -0.25
C ALA A 302 13.14 -16.17 0.80
N ARG A 303 13.46 -17.43 1.15
CA ARG A 303 12.75 -18.20 2.17
C ARG A 303 12.95 -17.60 3.57
N THR A 304 14.16 -17.24 3.94
CA THR A 304 14.46 -16.56 5.21
C THR A 304 13.64 -15.28 5.35
N ILE A 305 13.59 -14.46 4.29
CA ILE A 305 12.76 -13.25 4.28
C ILE A 305 11.28 -13.60 4.44
N ALA A 306 10.77 -14.57 3.67
CA ALA A 306 9.37 -14.96 3.72
C ALA A 306 8.94 -15.48 5.09
N GLN A 307 9.83 -16.23 5.78
CA GLN A 307 9.63 -16.70 7.15
C GLN A 307 9.62 -15.53 8.15
N ALA A 308 10.59 -14.61 8.07
CA ALA A 308 10.65 -13.45 8.94
C ALA A 308 9.44 -12.51 8.79
N LEU A 309 8.85 -12.44 7.59
CA LEU A 309 7.64 -11.66 7.33
C LEU A 309 6.34 -12.41 7.64
N GLU A 310 6.42 -13.71 7.94
CA GLU A 310 5.25 -14.60 8.07
C GLU A 310 4.28 -14.47 6.88
N ASP A 311 4.86 -14.31 5.66
CA ASP A 311 4.12 -14.09 4.42
C ASP A 311 3.81 -15.41 3.73
N ALA A 312 2.61 -15.94 3.94
CA ALA A 312 2.18 -17.24 3.39
C ALA A 312 2.22 -17.28 1.84
N THR A 313 2.00 -16.13 1.18
CA THR A 313 2.10 -16.03 -0.28
C THR A 313 3.55 -16.18 -0.75
N LEU A 314 4.51 -15.54 -0.09
CA LEU A 314 5.92 -15.71 -0.42
C LEU A 314 6.42 -17.12 -0.11
N LEU A 315 6.05 -17.69 1.05
CA LEU A 315 6.40 -19.06 1.41
C LEU A 315 5.93 -20.06 0.36
N SER A 316 4.67 -19.95 -0.07
CA SER A 316 4.13 -20.80 -1.14
C SER A 316 4.90 -20.68 -2.47
N ARG A 317 5.38 -19.47 -2.81
CA ARG A 317 6.23 -19.26 -4.00
C ARG A 317 7.61 -19.86 -3.82
N CYS A 318 8.22 -19.78 -2.65
CA CYS A 318 9.48 -20.47 -2.35
C CYS A 318 9.34 -21.99 -2.50
N ASP A 319 8.22 -22.56 -2.01
CA ASP A 319 7.95 -24.00 -2.15
C ASP A 319 7.71 -24.41 -3.60
N ALA A 320 7.02 -23.57 -4.38
CA ALA A 320 6.87 -23.81 -5.82
C ALA A 320 8.22 -23.75 -6.55
N ALA A 321 9.07 -22.77 -6.19
CA ALA A 321 10.43 -22.66 -6.74
C ALA A 321 11.28 -23.88 -6.45
N GLN A 322 11.25 -24.39 -5.22
CA GLN A 322 11.99 -25.60 -4.82
C GLN A 322 11.55 -26.82 -5.61
N ARG A 323 10.28 -26.91 -5.98
CA ARG A 323 9.75 -28.01 -6.83
C ARG A 323 9.94 -27.79 -8.34
N GLY A 324 10.63 -26.72 -8.76
CA GLY A 324 10.76 -26.35 -10.17
C GLY A 324 9.44 -25.92 -10.83
N ARG A 325 8.45 -25.47 -10.04
CA ARG A 325 7.08 -25.15 -10.48
C ARG A 325 6.74 -23.65 -10.36
N LEU A 326 7.73 -22.76 -10.47
CA LEU A 326 7.43 -21.33 -10.53
C LEU A 326 6.61 -21.03 -11.79
N PRO A 327 5.42 -20.42 -11.65
CA PRO A 327 4.55 -20.11 -12.78
C PRO A 327 5.12 -19.05 -13.71
#